data_3983b5d9ee284683ab575cd3acb4007c
#
_entry.id   3983b5d9ee284683ab575cd3acb4007c
#
_cell.length_a   1.000
_cell.length_b   1.000
_cell.length_c   1.000
_cell.angle_alpha   90.00
_cell.angle_beta   90.00
_cell.angle_gamma   90.00
#
_symmetry.space_group_name_H-M   'P 1'
#
loop_
_entity.id
_entity.type
_entity.pdbx_description
1 polymer ?
#
loop_
_entity_poly.entity_id
_entity_poly.type
_entity_poly.pdbx_seq_one_letter_code
_entity_poly.pdbx_strand_id
1 'polypeptide(L)'
;MKITITASVKRIGATTERVLTEVGDALGIDEFVVTSTQRTPRTQAEAMYANIADGRNIRYKWAGEQVCDICRTMRGQKKPKEEIIAAMTKRIEELSNQGYRVSKHCVSDVVYDRTNVIDVSYRNIPTATAIEAIKAFSQRIEVVKIIQPLSYRLQGYDAAEPAIHLEIRQA
;
A
#
# COMPACT_ATOMS: atom_id res chain seq x y z
N MET A 1 -20.17 3.27 -10.82
CA MET A 1 -19.19 3.51 -9.70
C MET A 1 -17.99 4.30 -10.21
N LYS A 2 -17.35 5.13 -9.37
CA LYS A 2 -16.16 5.92 -9.70
C LYS A 2 -14.93 5.35 -8.98
N ILE A 3 -13.77 5.34 -9.64
CA ILE A 3 -12.47 5.04 -9.02
C ILE A 3 -11.63 6.31 -9.08
N THR A 4 -11.23 6.81 -7.90
CA THR A 4 -10.34 7.96 -7.77
C THR A 4 -8.99 7.49 -7.23
N ILE A 5 -7.90 7.80 -7.95
CA ILE A 5 -6.55 7.42 -7.55
C ILE A 5 -5.83 8.66 -7.02
N THR A 6 -5.57 8.69 -5.72
CA THR A 6 -4.82 9.77 -5.04
C THR A 6 -3.35 9.41 -4.82
N ALA A 7 -2.96 8.17 -5.11
CA ALA A 7 -1.57 7.71 -5.07
C ALA A 7 -0.66 8.52 -6.00
N SER A 8 0.63 8.58 -5.69
CA SER A 8 1.64 9.27 -6.52
C SER A 8 1.80 8.64 -7.90
N VAL A 9 1.71 7.31 -7.98
CA VAL A 9 1.63 6.59 -9.26
C VAL A 9 0.16 6.29 -9.53
N LYS A 10 -0.42 6.97 -10.51
CA LYS A 10 -1.85 6.87 -10.86
C LYS A 10 -2.08 5.75 -11.88
N ARG A 11 -1.72 4.52 -11.52
CA ARG A 11 -1.84 3.37 -12.42
C ARG A 11 -2.45 2.18 -11.68
N ILE A 12 -3.50 1.62 -12.27
CA ILE A 12 -4.03 0.29 -11.94
C ILE A 12 -4.28 -0.46 -13.25
N GLY A 13 -4.21 -1.79 -13.24
CA GLY A 13 -4.49 -2.62 -14.41
C GLY A 13 -5.99 -2.80 -14.62
N ALA A 14 -6.37 -3.18 -15.85
CA ALA A 14 -7.76 -3.36 -16.26
C ALA A 14 -8.51 -4.37 -15.38
N THR A 15 -7.86 -5.47 -14.95
CA THR A 15 -8.47 -6.44 -14.04
C THR A 15 -8.78 -5.81 -12.68
N THR A 16 -7.86 -4.99 -12.14
CA THR A 16 -8.09 -4.28 -10.88
C THR A 16 -9.27 -3.31 -11.00
N GLU A 17 -9.32 -2.51 -12.08
CA GLU A 17 -10.42 -1.59 -12.34
C GLU A 17 -11.76 -2.33 -12.43
N ARG A 18 -11.81 -3.44 -13.16
CA ARG A 18 -13.00 -4.28 -13.27
C ARG A 18 -13.44 -4.85 -11.91
N VAL A 19 -12.52 -5.42 -11.13
CA VAL A 19 -12.82 -5.99 -9.81
C VAL A 19 -13.37 -4.94 -8.85
N LEU A 20 -12.76 -3.75 -8.82
CA LEU A 20 -13.25 -2.64 -7.99
C LEU A 20 -14.65 -2.21 -8.45
N THR A 21 -14.85 -2.06 -9.77
CA THR A 21 -16.14 -1.65 -10.33
C THR A 21 -17.25 -2.66 -10.00
N GLU A 22 -17.03 -3.94 -10.25
CA GLU A 22 -18.03 -4.98 -10.00
C GLU A 22 -18.40 -5.08 -8.50
N VAL A 23 -17.43 -4.99 -7.60
CA VAL A 23 -17.70 -5.00 -6.16
C VAL A 23 -18.43 -3.73 -5.72
N GLY A 24 -18.00 -2.57 -6.22
CA GLY A 24 -18.63 -1.30 -5.90
C GLY A 24 -20.08 -1.22 -6.37
N ASP A 25 -20.36 -1.61 -7.62
CA ASP A 25 -21.71 -1.61 -8.17
C ASP A 25 -22.63 -2.58 -7.42
N ALA A 26 -22.14 -3.79 -7.08
CA ALA A 26 -22.90 -4.78 -6.33
C ALA A 26 -23.30 -4.33 -4.92
N LEU A 27 -22.50 -3.44 -4.31
CA LEU A 27 -22.73 -2.94 -2.94
C LEU A 27 -23.27 -1.52 -2.88
N GLY A 28 -23.54 -0.89 -4.03
CA GLY A 28 -24.01 0.50 -4.09
C GLY A 28 -22.97 1.51 -3.60
N ILE A 29 -21.68 1.21 -3.79
CA ILE A 29 -20.59 2.13 -3.43
C ILE A 29 -20.37 3.08 -4.61
N ASP A 30 -20.58 4.37 -4.39
CA ASP A 30 -20.45 5.39 -5.44
C ASP A 30 -19.00 5.61 -5.87
N GLU A 31 -18.05 5.51 -4.91
CA GLU A 31 -16.65 5.79 -5.17
C GLU A 31 -15.70 4.93 -4.31
N PHE A 32 -14.72 4.32 -4.96
CA PHE A 32 -13.49 3.82 -4.30
C PHE A 32 -12.34 4.81 -4.48
N VAL A 33 -11.68 5.17 -3.36
CA VAL A 33 -10.48 6.01 -3.36
C VAL A 33 -9.25 5.13 -3.15
N VAL A 34 -8.44 4.96 -4.21
CA VAL A 34 -7.17 4.24 -4.16
C VAL A 34 -6.08 5.19 -3.67
N THR A 35 -5.58 4.96 -2.47
CA THR A 35 -4.63 5.84 -1.78
C THR A 35 -3.17 5.43 -1.96
N SER A 36 -2.92 4.19 -2.35
CA SER A 36 -1.59 3.68 -2.63
C SER A 36 -1.64 2.68 -3.79
N THR A 37 -0.61 2.73 -4.62
CA THR A 37 -0.38 1.80 -5.73
C THR A 37 1.10 1.39 -5.71
N GLN A 38 1.69 1.04 -6.85
CA GLN A 38 3.13 0.84 -6.96
C GLN A 38 3.93 2.05 -6.44
N ARG A 39 5.05 1.77 -5.79
CA ARG A 39 6.03 2.78 -5.36
C ARG A 39 7.40 2.47 -5.90
N THR A 40 8.08 3.48 -6.39
CA THR A 40 9.52 3.41 -6.65
C THR A 40 10.30 3.41 -5.32
N PRO A 41 11.58 3.00 -5.29
CA PRO A 41 12.41 3.12 -4.08
C PRO A 41 12.40 4.53 -3.48
N ARG A 42 12.45 5.58 -4.32
CA ARG A 42 12.40 6.97 -3.87
C ARG A 42 11.06 7.33 -3.23
N THR A 43 9.94 7.03 -3.90
CA THR A 43 8.61 7.34 -3.34
C THR A 43 8.31 6.52 -2.09
N GLN A 44 8.88 5.33 -1.96
CA GLN A 44 8.83 4.55 -0.73
C GLN A 44 9.64 5.22 0.39
N ALA A 45 10.84 5.71 0.09
CA ALA A 45 11.68 6.45 1.05
C ALA A 45 10.99 7.73 1.53
N GLU A 46 10.38 8.49 0.62
CA GLU A 46 9.61 9.70 0.93
C GLU A 46 8.43 9.41 1.87
N ALA A 47 7.67 8.35 1.59
CA ALA A 47 6.55 7.92 2.44
C ALA A 47 7.03 7.48 3.84
N MET A 48 8.13 6.73 3.93
CA MET A 48 8.71 6.31 5.21
C MET A 48 9.26 7.50 6.00
N TYR A 49 9.94 8.43 5.33
CA TYR A 49 10.42 9.66 5.96
C TYR A 49 9.27 10.47 6.55
N ALA A 50 8.18 10.68 5.78
CA ALA A 50 7.01 11.41 6.25
C ALA A 50 6.39 10.74 7.48
N ASN A 51 6.21 9.43 7.47
CA ASN A 51 5.68 8.69 8.61
C ASN A 51 6.53 8.88 9.88
N ILE A 52 7.86 8.83 9.75
CA ILE A 52 8.78 9.03 10.89
C ILE A 52 8.75 10.50 11.34
N ALA A 53 8.71 11.44 10.40
CA ALA A 53 8.66 12.88 10.71
C ALA A 53 7.38 13.26 11.46
N ASP A 54 6.25 12.66 11.08
CA ASP A 54 4.94 12.85 11.69
C ASP A 54 4.75 12.06 13.01
N GLY A 55 5.77 11.31 13.45
CA GLY A 55 5.71 10.50 14.67
C GLY A 55 4.76 9.30 14.58
N ARG A 56 4.42 8.85 13.37
CA ARG A 56 3.55 7.68 13.17
C ARG A 56 4.28 6.41 13.57
N ASN A 57 3.66 5.62 14.44
CA ASN A 57 4.20 4.34 14.90
C ASN A 57 3.86 3.21 13.90
N ILE A 58 4.49 3.21 12.73
CA ILE A 58 4.36 2.15 11.75
C ILE A 58 5.44 1.10 12.01
N ARG A 59 5.02 -0.14 12.24
CA ARG A 59 5.93 -1.27 12.42
C ARG A 59 6.32 -1.83 11.05
N TYR A 60 7.57 -1.70 10.70
CA TYR A 60 8.14 -2.33 9.51
C TYR A 60 8.75 -3.69 9.87
N LYS A 61 8.81 -4.61 8.89
CA LYS A 61 9.62 -5.80 9.01
C LYS A 61 11.10 -5.42 8.95
N TRP A 62 11.98 -6.38 9.27
CA TRP A 62 13.43 -6.17 9.35
C TRP A 62 14.00 -5.28 8.22
N ALA A 63 13.68 -5.56 6.95
CA ALA A 63 14.19 -4.76 5.84
C ALA A 63 13.74 -3.29 5.90
N GLY A 64 12.50 -3.04 6.29
CA GLY A 64 11.99 -1.68 6.48
C GLY A 64 12.62 -0.98 7.68
N GLU A 65 12.86 -1.70 8.79
CA GLU A 65 13.54 -1.12 9.96
C GLU A 65 14.97 -0.66 9.61
N GLN A 66 15.72 -1.40 8.78
CA GLN A 66 17.02 -0.95 8.28
C GLN A 66 16.97 0.43 7.60
N VAL A 67 15.90 0.71 6.85
CA VAL A 67 15.69 1.99 6.20
C VAL A 67 15.27 3.07 7.21
N CYS A 68 14.42 2.71 8.18
CA CYS A 68 14.00 3.61 9.25
C CYS A 68 15.17 4.04 10.14
N ASP A 69 16.12 3.16 10.42
CA ASP A 69 17.30 3.46 11.23
C ASP A 69 18.20 4.49 10.57
N ILE A 70 18.37 4.44 9.24
CA ILE A 70 19.05 5.48 8.47
C ILE A 70 18.36 6.83 8.67
N CYS A 71 17.04 6.86 8.53
CA CYS A 71 16.27 8.08 8.72
C CYS A 71 16.45 8.65 10.13
N ARG A 72 16.28 7.84 11.17
CA ARG A 72 16.40 8.26 12.58
C ARG A 72 17.81 8.81 12.88
N THR A 73 18.84 8.07 12.44
CA THR A 73 20.25 8.46 12.65
C THR A 73 20.57 9.79 11.98
N MET A 74 20.25 9.92 10.68
CA MET A 74 20.57 11.14 9.94
C MET A 74 19.76 12.36 10.40
N ARG A 75 18.48 12.15 10.82
CA ARG A 75 17.70 13.22 11.47
C ARG A 75 18.33 13.67 12.80
N GLY A 76 18.81 12.72 13.62
CA GLY A 76 19.56 13.04 14.84
C GLY A 76 20.82 13.86 14.56
N GLN A 77 21.45 13.64 13.41
CA GLN A 77 22.60 14.42 12.92
C GLN A 77 22.19 15.74 12.24
N LYS A 78 20.90 16.09 12.21
CA LYS A 78 20.34 17.29 11.56
C LYS A 78 20.66 17.39 10.06
N LYS A 79 20.77 16.26 9.36
CA LYS A 79 20.99 16.23 7.92
C LYS A 79 19.79 16.78 7.15
N PRO A 80 20.00 17.40 5.98
CA PRO A 80 18.91 17.85 5.11
C PRO A 80 17.99 16.71 4.69
N LYS A 81 16.68 17.00 4.56
CA LYS A 81 15.65 16.01 4.15
C LYS A 81 16.04 15.25 2.89
N GLU A 82 16.51 15.95 1.86
CA GLU A 82 16.86 15.34 0.58
C GLU A 82 18.05 14.35 0.70
N GLU A 83 19.04 14.67 1.54
CA GLU A 83 20.17 13.78 1.82
C GLU A 83 19.69 12.50 2.52
N ILE A 84 18.75 12.63 3.47
CA ILE A 84 18.15 11.50 4.17
C ILE A 84 17.36 10.61 3.20
N ILE A 85 16.48 11.21 2.39
CA ILE A 85 15.70 10.47 1.40
C ILE A 85 16.61 9.76 0.38
N ALA A 86 17.68 10.40 -0.08
CA ALA A 86 18.63 9.78 -0.98
C ALA A 86 19.33 8.55 -0.35
N ALA A 87 19.76 8.64 0.90
CA ALA A 87 20.35 7.51 1.63
C ALA A 87 19.35 6.38 1.86
N MET A 88 18.11 6.70 2.23
CA MET A 88 17.03 5.71 2.36
C MET A 88 16.73 5.03 1.03
N THR A 89 16.64 5.79 -0.07
CA THR A 89 16.41 5.25 -1.42
C THR A 89 17.48 4.24 -1.81
N LYS A 90 18.75 4.62 -1.64
CA LYS A 90 19.89 3.73 -1.91
C LYS A 90 19.77 2.42 -1.11
N ARG A 91 19.41 2.52 0.18
CA ARG A 91 19.25 1.31 1.02
C ARG A 91 18.10 0.43 0.56
N ILE A 92 16.98 1.01 0.12
CA ILE A 92 15.85 0.25 -0.45
C ILE A 92 16.29 -0.51 -1.72
N GLU A 93 17.06 0.13 -2.60
CA GLU A 93 17.59 -0.50 -3.82
C GLU A 93 18.56 -1.65 -3.48
N GLU A 94 19.49 -1.45 -2.54
CA GLU A 94 20.40 -2.49 -2.07
C GLU A 94 19.65 -3.71 -1.53
N LEU A 95 18.65 -3.49 -0.66
CA LEU A 95 17.83 -4.55 -0.09
C LEU A 95 17.01 -5.27 -1.17
N SER A 96 16.46 -4.53 -2.14
CA SER A 96 15.73 -5.10 -3.27
C SER A 96 16.62 -6.01 -4.13
N ASN A 97 17.86 -5.58 -4.41
CA ASN A 97 18.84 -6.37 -5.15
C ASN A 97 19.26 -7.65 -4.40
N GLN A 98 19.15 -7.66 -3.07
CA GLN A 98 19.36 -8.82 -2.22
C GLN A 98 18.11 -9.71 -2.07
N GLY A 99 16.98 -9.37 -2.74
CA GLY A 99 15.71 -10.10 -2.69
C GLY A 99 14.81 -9.72 -1.51
N TYR A 100 15.13 -8.70 -0.73
CA TYR A 100 14.30 -8.26 0.39
C TYR A 100 13.28 -7.19 -0.04
N ARG A 101 12.05 -7.33 0.43
CA ARG A 101 11.00 -6.30 0.23
C ARG A 101 10.88 -5.40 1.45
N VAL A 102 11.09 -4.11 1.26
CA VAL A 102 10.90 -3.08 2.28
C VAL A 102 9.42 -2.76 2.49
N SER A 103 8.65 -2.82 1.40
CA SER A 103 7.19 -2.61 1.39
C SER A 103 6.55 -3.47 0.31
N LYS A 104 5.28 -3.84 0.49
CA LYS A 104 4.49 -4.55 -0.52
C LYS A 104 4.28 -3.73 -1.78
N HIS A 105 4.20 -2.42 -1.65
CA HIS A 105 4.03 -1.49 -2.78
C HIS A 105 5.33 -1.21 -3.54
N CYS A 106 6.50 -1.46 -2.94
CA CYS A 106 7.78 -1.24 -3.59
C CYS A 106 8.17 -2.47 -4.40
N VAL A 107 7.65 -2.55 -5.61
CA VAL A 107 7.85 -3.66 -6.56
C VAL A 107 8.24 -3.12 -7.94
N SER A 108 8.93 -3.95 -8.74
CA SER A 108 9.26 -3.59 -10.12
C SER A 108 7.99 -3.53 -11.00
N ASP A 109 8.08 -2.86 -12.14
CA ASP A 109 6.99 -2.78 -13.12
C ASP A 109 6.51 -4.16 -13.54
N VAL A 110 7.43 -5.07 -13.82
CA VAL A 110 7.12 -6.46 -14.23
C VAL A 110 6.29 -7.20 -13.17
N VAL A 111 6.60 -6.99 -11.89
CA VAL A 111 5.83 -7.60 -10.79
C VAL A 111 4.47 -6.91 -10.66
N TYR A 112 4.43 -5.58 -10.76
CA TYR A 112 3.20 -4.83 -10.65
C TYR A 112 2.23 -5.10 -11.80
N ASP A 113 2.75 -5.29 -13.01
CA ASP A 113 1.96 -5.62 -14.20
C ASP A 113 1.30 -7.01 -14.11
N ARG A 114 1.88 -7.92 -13.32
CA ARG A 114 1.30 -9.25 -13.05
C ARG A 114 0.36 -9.25 -11.85
N THR A 115 0.61 -8.40 -10.86
CA THR A 115 -0.17 -8.33 -9.63
C THR A 115 -0.16 -6.90 -9.12
N ASN A 116 -1.27 -6.23 -9.27
CA ASN A 116 -1.43 -4.90 -8.70
C ASN A 116 -1.52 -4.98 -7.19
N VAL A 117 -0.79 -4.12 -6.51
CA VAL A 117 -0.81 -3.95 -5.06
C VAL A 117 -1.37 -2.56 -4.78
N ILE A 118 -2.55 -2.50 -4.16
CA ILE A 118 -3.26 -1.26 -3.92
C ILE A 118 -3.78 -1.16 -2.49
N ASP A 119 -3.91 0.06 -2.00
CA ASP A 119 -4.64 0.37 -0.78
C ASP A 119 -5.90 1.18 -1.13
N VAL A 120 -7.05 0.70 -0.68
CA VAL A 120 -8.34 1.37 -0.86
C VAL A 120 -8.76 2.01 0.47
N SER A 121 -9.07 3.31 0.44
CA SER A 121 -9.61 4.01 1.61
C SER A 121 -11.01 3.49 1.95
N TYR A 122 -11.25 3.28 3.23
CA TYR A 122 -12.59 2.96 3.75
C TYR A 122 -13.28 4.15 4.44
N ARG A 123 -12.60 5.31 4.50
CA ARG A 123 -13.08 6.46 5.30
C ARG A 123 -14.35 7.10 4.79
N ASN A 124 -14.61 6.99 3.50
CA ASN A 124 -15.80 7.50 2.82
C ASN A 124 -16.86 6.40 2.59
N ILE A 125 -16.66 5.20 3.14
CA ILE A 125 -17.57 4.06 3.02
C ILE A 125 -18.11 3.74 4.41
N PRO A 126 -19.44 3.56 4.60
CA PRO A 126 -19.99 3.10 5.87
C PRO A 126 -19.33 1.79 6.33
N THR A 127 -19.03 1.66 7.62
CA THR A 127 -18.28 0.51 8.16
C THR A 127 -18.88 -0.84 7.75
N ALA A 128 -20.21 -0.99 7.83
CA ALA A 128 -20.87 -2.23 7.42
C ALA A 128 -20.63 -2.55 5.94
N THR A 129 -20.76 -1.55 5.06
CA THR A 129 -20.52 -1.69 3.61
C THR A 129 -19.04 -1.99 3.32
N ALA A 130 -18.10 -1.39 4.04
CA ALA A 130 -16.67 -1.68 3.89
C ALA A 130 -16.33 -3.12 4.31
N ILE A 131 -17.00 -3.65 5.33
CA ILE A 131 -16.87 -5.05 5.74
C ILE A 131 -17.39 -5.99 4.65
N GLU A 132 -18.57 -5.69 4.08
CA GLU A 132 -19.11 -6.48 2.97
C GLU A 132 -18.23 -6.38 1.71
N ALA A 133 -17.61 -5.22 1.44
CA ALA A 133 -16.64 -5.07 0.35
C ALA A 133 -15.42 -5.99 0.56
N ILE A 134 -14.86 -6.09 1.77
CA ILE A 134 -13.75 -7.01 2.07
C ILE A 134 -14.17 -8.47 1.77
N LYS A 135 -15.37 -8.88 2.21
CA LYS A 135 -15.90 -10.23 1.94
C LYS A 135 -16.11 -10.45 0.44
N ALA A 136 -16.69 -9.48 -0.27
CA ALA A 136 -16.88 -9.57 -1.71
C ALA A 136 -15.56 -9.66 -2.48
N PHE A 137 -14.54 -8.88 -2.10
CA PHE A 137 -13.20 -9.00 -2.67
C PHE A 137 -12.61 -10.40 -2.43
N SER A 138 -12.81 -10.98 -1.24
CA SER A 138 -12.27 -12.32 -0.93
C SER A 138 -12.85 -13.46 -1.76
N GLN A 139 -14.01 -13.24 -2.37
CA GLN A 139 -14.67 -14.20 -3.26
C GLN A 139 -14.18 -14.11 -4.71
N ARG A 140 -13.37 -13.10 -5.04
CA ARG A 140 -12.84 -12.93 -6.41
C ARG A 140 -11.58 -13.73 -6.59
N ILE A 141 -11.53 -14.57 -7.64
CA ILE A 141 -10.37 -15.41 -7.95
C ILE A 141 -9.10 -14.61 -8.27
N GLU A 142 -9.26 -13.40 -8.76
CA GLU A 142 -8.17 -12.48 -9.07
C GLU A 142 -7.53 -11.88 -7.81
N VAL A 143 -8.28 -11.80 -6.70
CA VAL A 143 -7.79 -11.24 -5.44
C VAL A 143 -7.02 -12.32 -4.69
N VAL A 144 -5.69 -12.22 -4.74
CA VAL A 144 -4.78 -13.22 -4.15
C VAL A 144 -4.41 -12.91 -2.71
N LYS A 145 -4.64 -11.66 -2.26
CA LYS A 145 -4.42 -11.25 -0.88
C LYS A 145 -5.27 -10.07 -0.48
N ILE A 146 -5.76 -10.12 0.76
CA ILE A 146 -6.45 -9.02 1.42
C ILE A 146 -5.83 -8.82 2.81
N ILE A 147 -5.61 -7.56 3.21
CA ILE A 147 -5.29 -7.19 4.58
C ILE A 147 -6.27 -6.11 4.98
N GLN A 148 -7.00 -6.37 6.05
CA GLN A 148 -8.02 -5.47 6.54
C GLN A 148 -7.43 -4.34 7.41
N PRO A 149 -8.15 -3.21 7.57
CA PRO A 149 -7.82 -2.21 8.56
C PRO A 149 -7.81 -2.80 9.98
N LEU A 150 -6.87 -2.34 10.81
CA LEU A 150 -6.74 -2.75 12.22
C LEU A 150 -8.03 -2.59 13.03
N SER A 151 -8.88 -1.64 12.63
CA SER A 151 -10.16 -1.36 13.30
C SER A 151 -11.24 -2.41 13.08
N TYR A 152 -11.15 -3.25 12.03
CA TYR A 152 -12.25 -4.14 11.67
C TYR A 152 -12.19 -5.51 12.34
N ARG A 153 -11.01 -6.06 12.60
CA ARG A 153 -10.79 -7.35 13.32
C ARG A 153 -11.66 -8.51 12.82
N LEU A 154 -11.91 -8.59 11.52
CA LEU A 154 -12.64 -9.72 10.94
C LEU A 154 -11.81 -11.00 11.05
N GLN A 155 -12.44 -12.12 11.41
CA GLN A 155 -11.76 -13.42 11.44
C GLN A 155 -11.33 -13.84 10.03
N GLY A 156 -10.16 -14.47 9.93
CA GLY A 156 -9.64 -14.99 8.66
C GLY A 156 -8.86 -13.97 7.80
N TYR A 157 -8.71 -12.73 8.27
CA TYR A 157 -7.94 -11.71 7.56
C TYR A 157 -6.83 -11.11 8.41
N ASP A 158 -5.66 -10.92 7.81
CA ASP A 158 -4.57 -10.17 8.44
C ASP A 158 -5.01 -8.72 8.69
N ALA A 159 -4.82 -8.21 9.90
CA ALA A 159 -5.17 -6.84 10.29
C ALA A 159 -3.90 -6.06 10.62
N ALA A 160 -3.38 -5.29 9.68
CA ALA A 160 -2.12 -4.56 9.86
C ALA A 160 -2.03 -3.22 9.13
N GLU A 161 -3.06 -2.84 8.36
CA GLU A 161 -2.98 -1.69 7.46
C GLU A 161 -3.95 -0.57 7.86
N PRO A 162 -3.66 0.70 7.53
CA PRO A 162 -4.59 1.81 7.72
C PRO A 162 -5.67 1.92 6.63
N ALA A 163 -5.71 0.98 5.68
CA ALA A 163 -6.60 0.90 4.53
C ALA A 163 -6.95 -0.56 4.23
N ILE A 164 -7.85 -0.80 3.30
CA ILE A 164 -8.07 -2.14 2.73
C ILE A 164 -6.95 -2.39 1.72
N HIS A 165 -6.01 -3.26 2.07
CA HIS A 165 -4.93 -3.65 1.19
C HIS A 165 -5.33 -4.82 0.31
N LEU A 166 -5.16 -4.70 -0.99
CA LEU A 166 -5.49 -5.71 -1.99
C LEU A 166 -4.29 -6.02 -2.88
N GLU A 167 -4.03 -7.31 -3.10
CA GLU A 167 -3.14 -7.78 -4.15
C GLU A 167 -4.00 -8.49 -5.21
N ILE A 168 -4.05 -7.95 -6.44
CA ILE A 168 -4.96 -8.39 -7.50
C ILE A 168 -4.14 -8.82 -8.72
N ARG A 169 -4.29 -10.11 -9.08
CA ARG A 169 -3.64 -10.68 -10.28
C ARG A 169 -4.23 -10.05 -11.52
N GLN A 170 -3.37 -9.68 -12.45
CA GLN A 170 -3.78 -9.20 -13.77
C GLN A 170 -3.87 -10.39 -14.75
N ALA A 171 -4.80 -10.28 -15.71
CA ALA A 171 -4.97 -11.27 -16.77
C ALA A 171 -3.84 -11.14 -17.81
#